data_2addf9594d4446cdb37b6c4dc3c5bd70
#
_entry.id   2addf9594d4446cdb37b6c4dc3c5bd70
#
_cell.length_a   1.000
_cell.length_b   1.000
_cell.length_c   1.000
_cell.angle_alpha   90.00
_cell.angle_beta   90.00
_cell.angle_gamma   90.00
#
_symmetry.space_group_name_H-M   'P 1'
#
loop_
_entity.id
_entity.type
_entity.pdbx_description
1 polymer ?
#
loop_
_entity_poly.entity_id
_entity_poly.type
_entity_poly.pdbx_seq_one_letter_code
_entity_poly.pdbx_strand_id
1 'polypeptide(L)'
;MTTTELDPQAAGGCSPDGGCAIVDHRADARIGQPAMVVPGAMEALQGVGAAIAASGLPQGIVDLVNLRVSQINGCGVCLLGDVHAAKKHGETDDRIAVVAAWREAPFFTPAERAALALGEAVTRVSDRPDPVPDDVWEDASHHYDERALAALVLQIANINLWNRLNIATRQVAGAYEW
;
A
#
# COMPACT_ATOMS: atom_id res chain seq x y z
N MET A 1 7.83 45.67 1.59
CA MET A 1 8.43 44.31 1.49
C MET A 1 8.68 43.83 2.90
N THR A 2 7.75 43.10 3.45
CA THR A 2 7.86 42.49 4.79
C THR A 2 8.37 41.07 4.61
N THR A 3 9.61 40.83 4.98
CA THR A 3 10.20 39.51 5.10
C THR A 3 9.56 38.83 6.31
N THR A 4 8.75 37.83 6.06
CA THR A 4 8.25 36.92 7.10
C THR A 4 9.40 36.00 7.51
N GLU A 5 10.01 36.27 8.68
CA GLU A 5 10.95 35.36 9.32
C GLU A 5 10.22 34.05 9.62
N LEU A 6 10.72 32.95 9.06
CA LEU A 6 10.28 31.59 9.41
C LEU A 6 10.77 31.29 10.84
N ASP A 7 9.83 31.00 11.73
CA ASP A 7 10.10 30.58 13.10
C ASP A 7 10.92 29.28 13.10
N PRO A 8 12.17 29.25 13.61
CA PRO A 8 12.99 28.05 13.64
C PRO A 8 12.51 26.99 14.63
N GLN A 9 11.46 27.24 15.42
CA GLN A 9 10.86 26.26 16.34
C GLN A 9 9.78 25.40 15.71
N ALA A 10 9.41 25.63 14.43
CA ALA A 10 8.43 24.81 13.69
C ALA A 10 9.00 23.49 13.13
N ALA A 11 10.27 23.18 13.34
CA ALA A 11 10.85 21.89 12.99
C ALA A 11 10.56 20.89 14.11
N GLY A 12 9.49 20.08 13.98
CA GLY A 12 9.16 19.00 14.88
C GLY A 12 10.32 18.01 15.01
N GLY A 13 10.99 18.01 16.18
CA GLY A 13 12.01 17.04 16.51
C GLY A 13 11.41 15.78 17.08
N CYS A 14 11.98 14.60 16.76
CA CYS A 14 11.67 13.35 17.47
C CYS A 14 12.25 13.44 18.88
N SER A 15 11.46 13.11 19.91
CA SER A 15 11.94 13.05 21.27
C SER A 15 12.77 11.77 21.51
N PRO A 16 13.71 11.77 22.49
CA PRO A 16 14.54 10.61 22.81
C PRO A 16 13.73 9.37 23.23
N ASP A 17 12.49 9.55 23.66
CA ASP A 17 11.57 8.50 24.11
C ASP A 17 10.76 7.86 22.97
N GLY A 18 11.16 8.08 21.70
CA GLY A 18 10.58 7.44 20.51
C GLY A 18 9.29 8.08 19.96
N GLY A 19 8.82 9.18 20.56
CA GLY A 19 7.69 9.95 20.03
C GLY A 19 8.16 11.02 19.05
N CYS A 20 7.82 10.90 17.78
CA CYS A 20 7.98 11.97 16.80
C CYS A 20 6.78 12.92 16.91
N ALA A 21 7.01 14.21 17.20
CA ALA A 21 5.93 15.18 17.15
C ALA A 21 5.38 15.25 15.71
N ILE A 22 4.09 14.95 15.54
CA ILE A 22 3.42 15.09 14.26
C ILE A 22 3.34 16.57 13.95
N VAL A 23 4.15 17.02 12.99
CA VAL A 23 4.07 18.39 12.47
C VAL A 23 2.83 18.46 11.59
N ASP A 24 1.89 19.27 12.01
CA ASP A 24 0.57 19.43 11.41
C ASP A 24 0.66 20.15 10.04
N HIS A 25 0.94 19.42 8.98
CA HIS A 25 0.77 19.95 7.65
C HIS A 25 -0.59 19.59 7.01
N ARG A 26 -1.38 18.69 7.62
CA ARG A 26 -2.70 18.24 7.14
C ARG A 26 -3.47 17.51 8.26
N ALA A 27 -3.71 18.20 9.37
CA ALA A 27 -4.26 17.58 10.58
C ALA A 27 -5.64 16.93 10.42
N ASP A 28 -6.42 17.33 9.40
CA ASP A 28 -7.81 16.91 9.28
C ASP A 28 -8.11 16.22 7.95
N ALA A 29 -8.84 15.11 8.03
CA ALA A 29 -9.49 14.51 6.88
C ALA A 29 -10.56 15.47 6.32
N ARG A 30 -10.75 15.47 4.99
CA ARG A 30 -11.77 16.29 4.33
C ARG A 30 -13.19 15.87 4.71
N ILE A 31 -13.39 14.56 4.86
CA ILE A 31 -14.65 13.91 5.29
C ILE A 31 -14.29 12.64 6.07
N GLY A 32 -15.25 12.01 6.72
CA GLY A 32 -15.11 10.66 7.25
C GLY A 32 -14.68 9.66 6.17
N GLN A 33 -14.07 8.55 6.58
CA GLN A 33 -13.63 7.51 5.66
C GLN A 33 -14.81 6.99 4.82
N PRO A 34 -14.78 7.08 3.48
CA PRO A 34 -15.95 6.83 2.63
C PRO A 34 -16.62 5.48 2.86
N ALA A 35 -15.83 4.42 3.09
CA ALA A 35 -16.37 3.10 3.36
C ALA A 35 -17.13 3.02 4.71
N MET A 36 -16.85 3.91 5.66
CA MET A 36 -17.59 4.01 6.92
C MET A 36 -18.82 4.92 6.78
N VAL A 37 -18.75 5.93 5.92
CA VAL A 37 -19.83 6.91 5.74
C VAL A 37 -20.96 6.34 4.88
N VAL A 38 -20.63 5.56 3.84
CA VAL A 38 -21.64 4.95 2.97
C VAL A 38 -22.14 3.62 3.58
N PRO A 39 -23.43 3.49 3.92
CA PRO A 39 -23.96 2.26 4.51
C PRO A 39 -23.69 1.03 3.66
N GLY A 40 -23.16 -0.03 4.27
CA GLY A 40 -22.85 -1.30 3.62
C GLY A 40 -21.55 -1.35 2.81
N ALA A 41 -20.90 -0.20 2.55
CA ALA A 41 -19.69 -0.15 1.73
C ALA A 41 -18.51 -0.87 2.42
N MET A 42 -18.33 -0.69 3.73
CA MET A 42 -17.27 -1.37 4.49
C MET A 42 -17.42 -2.89 4.39
N GLU A 43 -18.61 -3.41 4.63
CA GLU A 43 -18.90 -4.85 4.56
C GLU A 43 -18.63 -5.41 3.16
N ALA A 44 -19.07 -4.70 2.11
CA ALA A 44 -18.83 -5.12 0.73
C ALA A 44 -17.34 -5.17 0.38
N LEU A 45 -16.56 -4.16 0.80
CA LEU A 45 -15.13 -4.11 0.55
C LEU A 45 -14.34 -5.15 1.37
N GLN A 46 -14.73 -5.38 2.61
CA GLN A 46 -14.19 -6.47 3.42
C GLN A 46 -14.52 -7.83 2.82
N GLY A 47 -15.70 -8.00 2.19
CA GLY A 47 -16.08 -9.20 1.45
C GLY A 47 -15.13 -9.53 0.31
N VAL A 48 -14.64 -8.52 -0.42
CA VAL A 48 -13.59 -8.71 -1.45
C VAL A 48 -12.30 -9.24 -0.81
N GLY A 49 -11.85 -8.64 0.28
CA GLY A 49 -10.67 -9.10 1.03
C GLY A 49 -10.82 -10.54 1.53
N ALA A 50 -11.99 -10.90 2.06
CA ALA A 50 -12.28 -12.26 2.51
C ALA A 50 -12.24 -13.29 1.36
N ALA A 51 -12.75 -12.93 0.18
CA ALA A 51 -12.68 -13.78 -1.01
C ALA A 51 -11.24 -14.01 -1.47
N ILE A 52 -10.41 -12.97 -1.44
CA ILE A 52 -8.97 -13.06 -1.76
C ILE A 52 -8.27 -13.98 -0.74
N ALA A 53 -8.49 -13.78 0.55
CA ALA A 53 -7.91 -14.63 1.59
C ALA A 53 -8.30 -16.10 1.43
N ALA A 54 -9.54 -16.38 1.01
CA ALA A 54 -10.02 -17.74 0.76
C ALA A 54 -9.49 -18.37 -0.54
N SER A 55 -8.80 -17.60 -1.40
CA SER A 55 -8.27 -18.10 -2.68
C SER A 55 -7.06 -19.02 -2.52
N GLY A 56 -6.33 -18.90 -1.41
CA GLY A 56 -5.07 -19.58 -1.17
C GLY A 56 -3.84 -18.79 -1.64
N LEU A 57 -3.99 -17.53 -2.08
CA LEU A 57 -2.84 -16.65 -2.35
C LEU A 57 -2.03 -16.47 -1.07
N PRO A 58 -0.70 -16.72 -1.08
CA PRO A 58 0.12 -16.62 0.12
C PRO A 58 0.07 -15.22 0.75
N GLN A 59 -0.11 -15.14 2.06
CA GLN A 59 -0.23 -13.86 2.79
C GLN A 59 0.99 -12.95 2.57
N GLY A 60 2.21 -13.49 2.52
CA GLY A 60 3.42 -12.71 2.25
C GLY A 60 3.40 -12.01 0.89
N ILE A 61 2.76 -12.60 -0.13
CA ILE A 61 2.55 -11.97 -1.44
C ILE A 61 1.59 -10.80 -1.31
N VAL A 62 0.48 -10.99 -0.59
CA VAL A 62 -0.50 -9.92 -0.31
C VAL A 62 0.19 -8.74 0.38
N ASP A 63 0.99 -9.00 1.40
CA ASP A 63 1.68 -7.97 2.19
C ASP A 63 2.69 -7.18 1.34
N LEU A 64 3.53 -7.86 0.57
CA LEU A 64 4.52 -7.21 -0.30
C LEU A 64 3.86 -6.36 -1.39
N VAL A 65 2.79 -6.88 -2.01
CA VAL A 65 2.05 -6.14 -3.04
C VAL A 65 1.36 -4.91 -2.44
N ASN A 66 0.72 -5.04 -1.28
CA ASN A 66 0.11 -3.91 -0.58
C ASN A 66 1.12 -2.81 -0.29
N LEU A 67 2.25 -3.17 0.34
CA LEU A 67 3.35 -2.24 0.62
C LEU A 67 3.78 -1.51 -0.64
N ARG A 68 4.04 -2.25 -1.73
CA ARG A 68 4.55 -1.67 -2.97
C ARG A 68 3.54 -0.75 -3.64
N VAL A 69 2.29 -1.17 -3.75
CA VAL A 69 1.21 -0.37 -4.35
C VAL A 69 0.95 0.90 -3.53
N SER A 70 0.93 0.79 -2.20
CA SER A 70 0.74 1.94 -1.31
C SER A 70 1.90 2.93 -1.39
N GLN A 71 3.15 2.46 -1.61
CA GLN A 71 4.30 3.32 -1.89
C GLN A 71 4.16 4.05 -3.22
N ILE A 72 3.76 3.36 -4.28
CA ILE A 72 3.57 3.95 -5.62
C ILE A 72 2.52 5.05 -5.58
N ASN A 73 1.40 4.78 -4.94
CA ASN A 73 0.28 5.72 -4.83
C ASN A 73 0.52 6.83 -3.80
N GLY A 74 1.49 6.68 -2.88
CA GLY A 74 1.76 7.65 -1.82
C GLY A 74 0.69 7.68 -0.73
N CYS A 75 0.01 6.55 -0.44
CA CYS A 75 -1.01 6.46 0.61
C CYS A 75 -0.37 6.23 1.98
N GLY A 76 -0.14 7.29 2.75
CA GLY A 76 0.48 7.19 4.07
C GLY A 76 -0.31 6.35 5.07
N VAL A 77 -1.65 6.45 5.09
CA VAL A 77 -2.53 5.63 5.93
C VAL A 77 -2.38 4.16 5.60
N CYS A 78 -2.50 3.82 4.31
CA CYS A 78 -2.42 2.44 3.86
C CYS A 78 -1.04 1.87 4.13
N LEU A 79 0.01 2.62 3.77
CA LEU A 79 1.39 2.15 3.95
C LEU A 79 1.71 1.86 5.42
N LEU A 80 1.25 2.70 6.37
CA LEU A 80 1.44 2.43 7.79
C LEU A 80 0.71 1.16 8.23
N GLY A 81 -0.56 0.98 7.82
CA GLY A 81 -1.32 -0.24 8.09
C GLY A 81 -0.69 -1.48 7.46
N ASP A 82 -0.24 -1.37 6.20
CA ASP A 82 0.44 -2.46 5.48
C ASP A 82 1.75 -2.88 6.18
N VAL A 83 2.53 -1.92 6.70
CA VAL A 83 3.74 -2.20 7.50
C VAL A 83 3.38 -2.96 8.77
N HIS A 84 2.35 -2.54 9.50
CA HIS A 84 1.93 -3.23 10.73
C HIS A 84 1.43 -4.65 10.43
N ALA A 85 0.65 -4.82 9.35
CA ALA A 85 0.15 -6.12 8.94
C ALA A 85 1.29 -7.06 8.53
N ALA A 86 2.21 -6.60 7.68
CA ALA A 86 3.36 -7.38 7.23
C ALA A 86 4.23 -7.86 8.42
N LYS A 87 4.53 -6.97 9.38
CA LYS A 87 5.26 -7.33 10.61
C LYS A 87 4.51 -8.37 11.44
N LYS A 88 3.21 -8.22 11.59
CA LYS A 88 2.36 -9.19 12.31
C LYS A 88 2.38 -10.57 11.65
N HIS A 89 2.50 -10.63 10.32
CA HIS A 89 2.61 -11.87 9.56
C HIS A 89 4.06 -12.41 9.47
N GLY A 90 5.02 -11.75 10.11
CA GLY A 90 6.41 -12.22 10.22
C GLY A 90 7.37 -11.66 9.18
N GLU A 91 6.96 -10.63 8.42
CA GLU A 91 7.87 -9.97 7.49
C GLU A 91 8.96 -9.18 8.24
N THR A 92 10.17 -9.17 7.71
CA THR A 92 11.31 -8.53 8.35
C THR A 92 11.40 -7.03 8.04
N ASP A 93 11.96 -6.26 8.96
CA ASP A 93 12.18 -4.83 8.76
C ASP A 93 13.05 -4.54 7.53
N ASP A 94 14.07 -5.37 7.27
CA ASP A 94 14.95 -5.22 6.12
C ASP A 94 14.20 -5.39 4.80
N ARG A 95 13.34 -6.41 4.68
CA ARG A 95 12.54 -6.65 3.47
C ARG A 95 11.50 -5.54 3.27
N ILE A 96 10.82 -5.11 4.35
CA ILE A 96 9.89 -3.98 4.31
C ILE A 96 10.61 -2.71 3.84
N ALA A 97 11.79 -2.43 4.37
CA ALA A 97 12.57 -1.23 4.02
C ALA A 97 12.97 -1.17 2.55
N VAL A 98 13.30 -2.33 1.95
CA VAL A 98 13.82 -2.39 0.57
C VAL A 98 12.79 -2.81 -0.48
N VAL A 99 11.52 -3.03 -0.11
CA VAL A 99 10.48 -3.43 -1.08
C VAL A 99 10.32 -2.40 -2.21
N ALA A 100 10.58 -1.12 -1.96
CA ALA A 100 10.58 -0.09 -3.01
C ALA A 100 11.69 -0.27 -4.06
N ALA A 101 12.78 -0.91 -3.66
CA ALA A 101 13.95 -1.22 -4.50
C ALA A 101 14.10 -2.74 -4.74
N TRP A 102 13.00 -3.47 -4.76
CA TRP A 102 12.98 -4.93 -4.82
C TRP A 102 13.79 -5.52 -6.00
N ARG A 103 13.92 -4.78 -7.10
CA ARG A 103 14.69 -5.25 -8.27
C ARG A 103 16.18 -5.41 -7.96
N GLU A 104 16.73 -4.53 -7.14
CA GLU A 104 18.15 -4.51 -6.73
C GLU A 104 18.39 -5.34 -5.47
N ALA A 105 17.35 -5.60 -4.65
CA ALA A 105 17.49 -6.31 -3.40
C ALA A 105 17.50 -7.84 -3.60
N PRO A 106 18.40 -8.60 -2.96
CA PRO A 106 18.52 -10.05 -3.13
C PRO A 106 17.51 -10.86 -2.32
N PHE A 107 16.58 -10.20 -1.62
CA PHE A 107 15.72 -10.82 -0.59
C PHE A 107 14.40 -11.39 -1.11
N PHE A 108 14.09 -11.19 -2.39
CA PHE A 108 12.80 -11.58 -2.96
C PHE A 108 12.95 -12.77 -3.91
N THR A 109 12.11 -13.77 -3.70
CA THR A 109 12.01 -14.95 -4.56
C THR A 109 11.52 -14.58 -5.97
N PRO A 110 11.72 -15.44 -6.99
CA PRO A 110 11.18 -15.21 -8.32
C PRO A 110 9.66 -14.96 -8.32
N ALA A 111 8.89 -15.74 -7.57
CA ALA A 111 7.44 -15.55 -7.46
C ALA A 111 7.05 -14.19 -6.84
N GLU A 112 7.74 -13.76 -5.79
CA GLU A 112 7.53 -12.44 -5.20
C GLU A 112 7.88 -11.31 -6.17
N ARG A 113 8.96 -11.46 -6.93
CA ARG A 113 9.37 -10.49 -7.96
C ARG A 113 8.33 -10.37 -9.06
N ALA A 114 7.79 -11.49 -9.54
CA ALA A 114 6.72 -11.50 -10.54
C ALA A 114 5.44 -10.81 -10.01
N ALA A 115 5.05 -11.08 -8.76
CA ALA A 115 3.91 -10.41 -8.12
C ALA A 115 4.13 -8.89 -7.96
N LEU A 116 5.34 -8.47 -7.56
CA LEU A 116 5.71 -7.06 -7.43
C LEU A 116 5.72 -6.35 -8.79
N ALA A 117 6.24 -7.00 -9.84
CA ALA A 117 6.23 -6.47 -11.21
C ALA A 117 4.80 -6.26 -11.72
N LEU A 118 3.94 -7.27 -11.55
CA LEU A 118 2.53 -7.19 -11.91
C LEU A 118 1.81 -6.10 -11.09
N GLY A 119 2.09 -6.02 -9.79
CA GLY A 119 1.56 -4.98 -8.90
C GLY A 119 1.90 -3.57 -9.37
N GLU A 120 3.14 -3.33 -9.80
CA GLU A 120 3.55 -2.04 -10.37
C GLU A 120 2.87 -1.74 -11.70
N ALA A 121 2.78 -2.73 -12.60
CA ALA A 121 2.19 -2.58 -13.92
C ALA A 121 0.69 -2.24 -13.81
N VAL A 122 -0.08 -3.02 -13.07
CA VAL A 122 -1.52 -2.82 -12.86
C VAL A 122 -1.82 -1.52 -12.09
N THR A 123 -0.94 -1.09 -11.17
CA THR A 123 -1.13 0.18 -10.46
C THR A 123 -0.97 1.38 -11.38
N ARG A 124 -0.12 1.28 -12.41
CA ARG A 124 0.21 2.37 -13.35
C ARG A 124 -0.46 2.21 -14.71
N VAL A 125 -1.68 1.68 -14.74
CA VAL A 125 -2.40 1.43 -16.01
C VAL A 125 -2.59 2.67 -16.89
N SER A 126 -2.61 3.87 -16.31
CA SER A 126 -2.76 5.12 -17.05
C SER A 126 -1.46 5.71 -17.59
N ASP A 127 -0.30 5.17 -17.20
CA ASP A 127 0.99 5.82 -17.45
C ASP A 127 1.57 5.48 -18.83
N ARG A 128 1.05 4.46 -19.51
CA ARG A 128 1.55 3.98 -20.81
C ARG A 128 0.46 3.26 -21.62
N PRO A 129 0.60 3.21 -22.97
CA PRO A 129 -0.36 2.56 -23.86
C PRO A 129 -0.51 1.04 -23.62
N ASP A 130 0.58 0.38 -23.25
CA ASP A 130 0.61 -1.04 -22.86
C ASP A 130 0.94 -1.15 -21.38
N PRO A 131 -0.08 -1.10 -20.50
CA PRO A 131 0.13 -0.99 -19.06
C PRO A 131 0.63 -2.28 -18.42
N VAL A 132 0.25 -3.45 -18.94
CA VAL A 132 0.66 -4.77 -18.45
C VAL A 132 1.25 -5.55 -19.62
N PRO A 133 2.56 -5.36 -19.90
CA PRO A 133 3.23 -6.05 -20.99
C PRO A 133 3.14 -7.57 -20.84
N ASP A 134 3.13 -8.27 -22.00
CA ASP A 134 2.98 -9.74 -22.03
C ASP A 134 4.08 -10.45 -21.22
N ASP A 135 5.32 -9.98 -21.23
CA ASP A 135 6.41 -10.54 -20.45
C ASP A 135 6.17 -10.47 -18.93
N VAL A 136 5.56 -9.39 -18.44
CA VAL A 136 5.18 -9.25 -17.01
C VAL A 136 4.05 -10.21 -16.66
N TRP A 137 3.06 -10.35 -17.56
CA TRP A 137 1.96 -11.27 -17.37
C TRP A 137 2.41 -12.74 -17.41
N GLU A 138 3.24 -13.10 -18.39
CA GLU A 138 3.77 -14.46 -18.57
C GLU A 138 4.63 -14.87 -17.38
N ASP A 139 5.51 -13.99 -16.87
CA ASP A 139 6.31 -14.26 -15.66
C ASP A 139 5.40 -14.54 -14.45
N ALA A 140 4.38 -13.72 -14.21
CA ALA A 140 3.43 -13.98 -13.14
C ALA A 140 2.66 -15.31 -13.35
N SER A 141 2.21 -15.59 -14.58
CA SER A 141 1.50 -16.83 -14.93
C SER A 141 2.36 -18.09 -14.76
N HIS A 142 3.68 -17.96 -14.83
CA HIS A 142 4.59 -19.07 -14.58
C HIS A 142 4.63 -19.47 -13.10
N HIS A 143 4.40 -18.53 -12.20
CA HIS A 143 4.49 -18.74 -10.74
C HIS A 143 3.14 -18.97 -10.05
N TYR A 144 2.05 -18.52 -10.66
CA TYR A 144 0.70 -18.56 -10.07
C TYR A 144 -0.26 -19.27 -11.02
N ASP A 145 -1.02 -20.24 -10.52
CA ASP A 145 -2.14 -20.80 -11.26
C ASP A 145 -3.24 -19.75 -11.52
N GLU A 146 -4.20 -20.09 -12.36
CA GLU A 146 -5.28 -19.15 -12.75
C GLU A 146 -6.02 -18.56 -11.54
N ARG A 147 -6.26 -19.36 -10.51
CA ARG A 147 -6.97 -18.93 -9.30
C ARG A 147 -6.13 -17.96 -8.46
N ALA A 148 -4.87 -18.29 -8.25
CA ALA A 148 -3.93 -17.44 -7.50
C ALA A 148 -3.62 -16.15 -8.27
N LEU A 149 -3.47 -16.23 -9.60
CA LEU A 149 -3.26 -15.07 -10.45
C LEU A 149 -4.48 -14.12 -10.44
N ALA A 150 -5.69 -14.67 -10.54
CA ALA A 150 -6.92 -13.88 -10.41
C ALA A 150 -7.03 -13.21 -9.04
N ALA A 151 -6.68 -13.92 -7.96
CA ALA A 151 -6.65 -13.35 -6.62
C ALA A 151 -5.59 -12.25 -6.48
N LEU A 152 -4.42 -12.41 -7.10
CA LEU A 152 -3.37 -11.39 -7.12
C LEU A 152 -3.84 -10.11 -7.84
N VAL A 153 -4.48 -10.24 -8.99
CA VAL A 153 -5.06 -9.10 -9.72
C VAL A 153 -6.15 -8.41 -8.89
N LEU A 154 -7.04 -9.19 -8.26
CA LEU A 154 -8.05 -8.66 -7.35
C LEU A 154 -7.42 -7.92 -6.16
N GLN A 155 -6.35 -8.46 -5.58
CA GLN A 155 -5.65 -7.81 -4.47
C GLN A 155 -5.03 -6.48 -4.89
N ILE A 156 -4.38 -6.43 -6.05
CA ILE A 156 -3.82 -5.19 -6.58
C ILE A 156 -4.93 -4.15 -6.80
N ALA A 157 -6.06 -4.55 -7.36
CA ALA A 157 -7.21 -3.66 -7.56
C ALA A 157 -7.80 -3.18 -6.22
N ASN A 158 -7.92 -4.08 -5.24
CA ASN A 158 -8.45 -3.78 -3.91
C ASN A 158 -7.60 -2.76 -3.16
N ILE A 159 -6.28 -2.96 -3.09
CA ILE A 159 -5.40 -1.99 -2.41
C ILE A 159 -5.38 -0.64 -3.16
N ASN A 160 -5.43 -0.63 -4.49
CA ASN A 160 -5.58 0.60 -5.28
C ASN A 160 -6.89 1.34 -4.96
N LEU A 161 -7.99 0.62 -4.72
CA LEU A 161 -9.26 1.20 -4.29
C LEU A 161 -9.09 1.89 -2.92
N TRP A 162 -8.56 1.19 -1.92
CA TRP A 162 -8.32 1.74 -0.59
C TRP A 162 -7.40 2.97 -0.61
N ASN A 163 -6.31 2.90 -1.40
CA ASN A 163 -5.40 4.03 -1.55
C ASN A 163 -6.15 5.27 -2.07
N ARG A 164 -7.00 5.10 -3.10
CA ARG A 164 -7.77 6.23 -3.69
C ARG A 164 -8.78 6.82 -2.72
N LEU A 165 -9.49 5.99 -1.96
CA LEU A 165 -10.42 6.48 -0.94
C LEU A 165 -9.68 7.34 0.10
N ASN A 166 -8.57 6.84 0.62
CA ASN A 166 -7.81 7.50 1.68
C ASN A 166 -7.11 8.78 1.18
N ILE A 167 -6.49 8.74 0.00
CA ILE A 167 -5.80 9.90 -0.58
C ILE A 167 -6.78 11.00 -0.95
N ALA A 168 -7.90 10.67 -1.62
CA ALA A 168 -8.89 11.65 -2.06
C ALA A 168 -9.50 12.41 -0.87
N THR A 169 -9.70 11.73 0.24
CA THR A 169 -10.30 12.28 1.46
C THR A 169 -9.30 12.77 2.49
N ARG A 170 -8.01 12.64 2.21
CA ARG A 170 -6.90 13.03 3.11
C ARG A 170 -6.99 12.37 4.48
N GLN A 171 -7.22 11.05 4.50
CA GLN A 171 -7.22 10.33 5.76
C GLN A 171 -5.83 10.41 6.42
N VAL A 172 -5.80 10.56 7.75
CA VAL A 172 -4.57 10.82 8.50
C VAL A 172 -3.92 9.51 8.91
N ALA A 173 -2.62 9.34 8.59
CA ALA A 173 -1.85 8.18 9.01
C ALA A 173 -1.72 8.16 10.55
N GLY A 174 -1.97 7.00 11.16
CA GLY A 174 -1.96 6.83 12.62
C GLY A 174 -3.27 7.20 13.32
N ALA A 175 -4.28 7.72 12.61
CA ALA A 175 -5.60 7.99 13.18
C ALA A 175 -6.47 6.73 13.37
N TYR A 176 -6.05 5.59 12.83
CA TYR A 176 -6.75 4.31 12.90
C TYR A 176 -5.90 3.29 13.64
N GLU A 177 -6.52 2.54 14.54
CA GLU A 177 -5.96 1.31 15.11
C GLU A 177 -6.24 0.15 14.13
N TRP A 178 -5.20 -0.65 13.81
CA TRP A 178 -5.26 -1.75 12.85
C TRP A 178 -5.13 -3.12 13.53
#